data_25069b70c5caad4f5e6d36e9cc706ff1
#
_entry.id   25069b70c5caad4f5e6d36e9cc706ff1
#
_cell.length_a   1.000
_cell.length_b   1.000
_cell.length_c   1.000
_cell.angle_alpha   90.00
_cell.angle_beta   90.00
_cell.angle_gamma   90.00
#
_symmetry.space_group_name_H-M   'P 1'
#
loop_
_entity.id
_entity.type
_entity.pdbx_description
1 polymer ?
#
loop_
_entity_poly.entity_id
_entity_poly.type
_entity_poly.pdbx_seq_one_letter_code
_entity_poly.pdbx_strand_id
1 'polypeptide(L)'
;RVETLMAQATESLGSETVLPRSVIWGALPTSSPENPLPKTNNPSVDDLALVSSVGVDSEMIGRKLDESVVEFEKHGTLITLDKSLLWATQNAQEYRFAEYDYLSTTLSLLSELHLWGPRFFESVVVTTDAASTDGFYDTSMTVVHDFELTHRLPYGGSVSATALTTIADSLHAAASGGTLKDTTIGVALEIPLLRGAGFVAQETLIQSKRNLVYGARTFERFRRTFFRAIAGDYLNLVVQRQSLANAQRGVESLQQLASRQKALYESGRTRLYDASDAENQALASVARLSQSWERYRLSVDRFKVRIGWP
;
A
#
# COMPACT_ATOMS: atom_id res chain seq x y z
N ARG A 1 11.15 21.03 0.99
CA ARG A 1 10.09 21.84 1.67
C ARG A 1 9.16 20.98 2.55
N VAL A 2 8.73 19.80 2.10
CA VAL A 2 7.96 18.85 2.93
C VAL A 2 8.84 18.25 4.02
N GLU A 3 10.09 17.93 3.71
CA GLU A 3 11.08 17.42 4.67
C GLU A 3 11.38 18.39 5.82
N THR A 4 11.54 19.65 5.49
CA THR A 4 11.78 20.71 6.50
C THR A 4 10.57 20.92 7.40
N LEU A 5 9.35 20.85 6.86
CA LEU A 5 8.12 20.98 7.64
C LEU A 5 7.86 19.75 8.53
N MET A 6 8.18 18.55 8.05
CA MET A 6 8.09 17.33 8.88
C MET A 6 9.17 17.32 9.99
N ALA A 7 10.38 17.79 9.71
CA ALA A 7 11.39 17.96 10.73
C ALA A 7 10.98 18.97 11.80
N GLN A 8 10.36 20.08 11.42
CA GLN A 8 9.81 21.05 12.37
C GLN A 8 8.64 20.50 13.19
N ALA A 9 7.74 19.71 12.55
CA ALA A 9 6.63 19.07 13.27
C ALA A 9 7.11 18.03 14.29
N THR A 10 8.17 17.26 13.97
CA THR A 10 8.78 16.31 14.91
C THR A 10 9.56 16.99 16.02
N GLU A 11 10.24 18.10 15.74
CA GLU A 11 10.98 18.88 16.73
C GLU A 11 10.05 19.55 17.75
N SER A 12 8.84 19.98 17.31
CA SER A 12 7.81 20.55 18.19
C SER A 12 7.14 19.54 19.12
N LEU A 13 7.25 18.23 18.84
CA LEU A 13 6.63 17.13 19.60
C LEU A 13 7.50 16.54 20.70
N GLY A 14 8.74 17.02 20.87
CA GLY A 14 9.70 16.52 21.86
C GLY A 14 10.47 15.28 21.41
N SER A 15 11.73 15.19 21.84
CA SER A 15 12.71 14.21 21.38
C SER A 15 12.41 12.74 21.70
N GLU A 16 11.43 12.45 22.55
CA GLU A 16 11.11 11.08 22.99
C GLU A 16 10.23 10.27 22.00
N THR A 17 9.68 10.91 20.96
CA THR A 17 8.81 10.25 19.96
C THR A 17 9.43 10.14 18.58
N VAL A 18 10.72 10.38 18.44
CA VAL A 18 11.40 10.34 17.14
C VAL A 18 11.49 8.90 16.64
N LEU A 19 10.69 8.57 15.63
CA LEU A 19 10.90 7.40 14.80
C LEU A 19 12.30 7.51 14.15
N PRO A 20 13.10 6.44 14.13
CA PRO A 20 14.42 6.50 13.52
C PRO A 20 14.28 6.95 12.05
N ARG A 21 15.03 8.00 11.70
CA ARG A 21 15.05 8.65 10.37
C ARG A 21 15.16 7.68 9.19
N SER A 22 15.78 6.52 9.41
CA SER A 22 15.95 5.45 8.42
C SER A 22 14.66 4.76 7.98
N VAL A 23 13.54 4.94 8.71
CA VAL A 23 12.25 4.31 8.43
C VAL A 23 11.35 5.18 7.57
N ILE A 24 11.53 6.51 7.63
CA ILE A 24 10.65 7.47 6.95
C ILE A 24 11.13 7.78 5.53
N TRP A 25 12.41 7.61 5.26
CA TRP A 25 13.05 8.05 4.02
C TRP A 25 13.86 6.95 3.33
N GLY A 26 13.27 5.79 3.14
CA GLY A 26 13.65 4.99 1.98
C GLY A 26 13.32 5.84 0.76
N ALA A 27 14.34 6.31 0.04
CA ALA A 27 14.16 7.10 -1.17
C ALA A 27 13.04 6.45 -2.01
N LEU A 28 12.05 7.23 -2.37
CA LEU A 28 11.06 6.81 -3.37
C LEU A 28 11.87 6.27 -4.56
N PRO A 29 11.71 5.01 -4.96
CA PRO A 29 12.40 4.49 -6.12
C PRO A 29 11.95 5.30 -7.33
N THR A 30 12.83 6.14 -7.85
CA THR A 30 12.61 6.97 -9.03
C THR A 30 12.75 6.20 -10.33
N SER A 31 12.69 4.89 -10.30
CA SER A 31 12.55 4.08 -11.51
C SER A 31 12.08 2.69 -11.11
N SER A 32 10.97 2.27 -11.69
CA SER A 32 10.62 0.85 -11.78
C SER A 32 11.80 0.15 -12.45
N PRO A 33 12.43 -0.86 -11.84
CA PRO A 33 13.35 -1.68 -12.58
C PRO A 33 12.56 -2.34 -13.71
N GLU A 34 12.90 -2.05 -14.95
CA GLU A 34 12.52 -2.84 -16.11
C GLU A 34 13.11 -4.25 -15.93
N ASN A 35 12.37 -5.09 -15.22
CA ASN A 35 12.62 -6.51 -15.23
C ASN A 35 11.58 -7.11 -16.19
N PRO A 36 12.00 -7.67 -17.34
CA PRO A 36 11.06 -8.36 -18.20
C PRO A 36 10.48 -9.52 -17.40
N LEU A 37 9.15 -9.55 -17.32
CA LEU A 37 8.38 -10.63 -16.72
C LEU A 37 8.91 -11.97 -17.25
N PRO A 38 9.34 -12.92 -16.40
CA PRO A 38 9.63 -14.25 -16.85
C PRO A 38 8.34 -14.83 -17.47
N LYS A 39 8.40 -15.25 -18.73
CA LYS A 39 7.29 -15.90 -19.39
C LYS A 39 6.90 -17.13 -18.56
N THR A 40 5.77 -17.06 -17.90
CA THR A 40 5.18 -18.19 -17.19
C THR A 40 4.75 -19.22 -18.25
N ASN A 41 5.53 -20.25 -18.45
CA ASN A 41 5.05 -21.47 -19.05
C ASN A 41 4.16 -22.15 -18.01
N ASN A 42 2.89 -21.76 -17.97
CA ASN A 42 1.88 -22.56 -17.29
C ASN A 42 1.72 -23.86 -18.11
N PRO A 43 1.88 -25.05 -17.49
CA PRO A 43 1.46 -26.28 -18.15
C PRO A 43 -0.05 -26.15 -18.44
N SER A 44 -0.43 -26.43 -19.69
CA SER A 44 -1.81 -26.27 -20.13
C SER A 44 -2.72 -27.24 -19.36
N VAL A 45 -3.96 -26.81 -19.14
CA VAL A 45 -4.99 -27.63 -18.48
C VAL A 45 -5.25 -28.96 -19.21
N ASP A 46 -4.84 -29.07 -20.47
CA ASP A 46 -4.95 -30.27 -21.28
C ASP A 46 -4.00 -31.41 -20.84
N ASP A 47 -2.91 -31.09 -20.14
CA ASP A 47 -2.02 -32.13 -19.57
C ASP A 47 -2.63 -32.86 -18.36
N LEU A 48 -3.66 -32.29 -17.74
CA LEU A 48 -4.42 -32.92 -16.64
C LEU A 48 -5.55 -33.87 -17.14
N ALA A 49 -5.99 -33.73 -18.38
CA ALA A 49 -7.09 -34.52 -18.94
C ALA A 49 -6.68 -35.93 -19.37
N LEU A 50 -5.39 -36.24 -19.47
CA LEU A 50 -4.87 -37.55 -19.88
C LEU A 50 -4.80 -38.61 -18.78
N VAL A 51 -5.21 -38.27 -17.54
CA VAL A 51 -5.09 -39.19 -16.38
C VAL A 51 -6.25 -40.17 -16.27
N SER A 52 -7.28 -40.11 -17.14
CA SER A 52 -8.54 -40.86 -16.91
C SER A 52 -8.65 -42.21 -17.65
N SER A 53 -7.67 -42.72 -18.40
CA SER A 53 -7.86 -43.92 -19.21
C SER A 53 -6.69 -44.91 -19.31
N VAL A 54 -5.61 -44.75 -18.54
CA VAL A 54 -4.52 -45.72 -18.60
C VAL A 54 -4.21 -46.19 -17.19
N GLY A 55 -4.00 -47.47 -16.98
CA GLY A 55 -3.58 -48.04 -15.69
C GLY A 55 -2.46 -47.22 -15.10
N VAL A 56 -2.77 -46.55 -13.97
CA VAL A 56 -1.93 -45.54 -13.34
C VAL A 56 -0.72 -46.25 -12.76
N ASP A 57 0.42 -46.17 -13.45
CA ASP A 57 1.69 -46.69 -12.93
C ASP A 57 2.24 -45.67 -11.90
N SER A 58 2.28 -46.09 -10.62
CA SER A 58 2.76 -45.27 -9.51
C SER A 58 4.18 -44.75 -9.72
N GLU A 59 4.99 -45.52 -10.46
CA GLU A 59 6.38 -45.20 -10.78
C GLU A 59 6.46 -44.04 -11.79
N MET A 60 5.59 -44.03 -12.78
CA MET A 60 5.54 -42.97 -13.81
C MET A 60 5.05 -41.64 -13.22
N ILE A 61 4.06 -41.65 -12.32
CA ILE A 61 3.56 -40.43 -11.66
C ILE A 61 4.63 -39.88 -10.68
N GLY A 62 5.28 -40.76 -9.91
CA GLY A 62 6.39 -40.38 -9.04
C GLY A 62 7.50 -39.68 -9.80
N ARG A 63 7.90 -40.22 -10.94
CA ARG A 63 8.97 -39.66 -11.80
C ARG A 63 8.62 -38.29 -12.38
N LYS A 64 7.38 -38.10 -12.87
CA LYS A 64 6.91 -36.79 -13.35
C LYS A 64 6.82 -35.75 -12.24
N LEU A 65 6.44 -36.13 -11.04
CA LEU A 65 6.44 -35.24 -9.87
C LEU A 65 7.87 -34.82 -9.48
N ASP A 66 8.81 -35.74 -9.47
CA ASP A 66 10.22 -35.44 -9.18
C ASP A 66 10.82 -34.49 -10.21
N GLU A 67 10.54 -34.71 -11.51
CA GLU A 67 10.95 -33.80 -12.58
C GLU A 67 10.39 -32.39 -12.38
N SER A 68 9.10 -32.26 -12.01
CA SER A 68 8.47 -30.96 -11.78
C SER A 68 9.03 -30.22 -10.54
N VAL A 69 9.39 -30.97 -9.50
CA VAL A 69 10.05 -30.42 -8.30
C VAL A 69 11.45 -29.93 -8.62
N VAL A 70 12.23 -30.72 -9.35
CA VAL A 70 13.60 -30.38 -9.76
C VAL A 70 13.60 -29.16 -10.70
N GLU A 71 12.65 -29.09 -11.62
CA GLU A 71 12.50 -27.94 -12.53
C GLU A 71 12.14 -26.67 -11.76
N PHE A 72 11.21 -26.73 -10.80
CA PHE A 72 10.86 -25.62 -9.93
C PHE A 72 12.06 -25.14 -9.08
N GLU A 73 12.85 -26.06 -8.52
CA GLU A 73 14.05 -25.71 -7.76
C GLU A 73 15.17 -25.12 -8.64
N LYS A 74 15.31 -25.59 -9.86
CA LYS A 74 16.32 -25.11 -10.80
C LYS A 74 16.07 -23.70 -11.30
N HIS A 75 14.80 -23.30 -11.44
CA HIS A 75 14.40 -21.97 -11.90
C HIS A 75 14.06 -21.04 -10.72
N GLY A 76 14.02 -21.56 -9.49
CA GLY A 76 13.69 -20.80 -8.28
C GLY A 76 14.84 -19.91 -7.81
N THR A 77 14.55 -18.66 -7.51
CA THR A 77 15.50 -17.77 -6.83
C THR A 77 15.47 -18.02 -5.34
N LEU A 78 16.59 -18.40 -4.74
CA LEU A 78 16.70 -18.58 -3.29
C LEU A 78 16.67 -17.21 -2.60
N ILE A 79 15.63 -16.98 -1.83
CA ILE A 79 15.47 -15.76 -1.03
C ILE A 79 15.75 -16.12 0.43
N THR A 80 16.62 -15.34 1.09
CA THR A 80 16.85 -15.43 2.53
C THR A 80 15.79 -14.62 3.29
N LEU A 81 15.62 -14.90 4.59
CA LEU A 81 14.68 -14.18 5.44
C LEU A 81 14.95 -12.67 5.39
N ASP A 82 16.21 -12.24 5.54
CA ASP A 82 16.59 -10.82 5.53
C ASP A 82 16.24 -10.13 4.21
N LYS A 83 16.51 -10.80 3.08
CA LYS A 83 16.12 -10.29 1.76
C LYS A 83 14.60 -10.21 1.61
N SER A 84 13.87 -11.19 2.13
CA SER A 84 12.40 -11.17 2.11
C SER A 84 11.82 -10.01 2.90
N LEU A 85 12.38 -9.75 4.09
CA LEU A 85 11.98 -8.63 4.94
C LEU A 85 12.28 -7.28 4.27
N LEU A 86 13.50 -7.12 3.73
CA LEU A 86 13.89 -5.91 3.03
C LEU A 86 13.03 -5.66 1.78
N TRP A 87 12.79 -6.70 0.99
CA TRP A 87 11.94 -6.61 -0.19
C TRP A 87 10.50 -6.22 0.16
N ALA A 88 9.97 -6.84 1.21
CA ALA A 88 8.61 -6.58 1.66
C ALA A 88 8.40 -5.14 2.14
N THR A 89 9.38 -4.50 2.79
CA THR A 89 9.28 -3.09 3.19
C THR A 89 9.22 -2.14 1.99
N GLN A 90 9.80 -2.54 0.86
CA GLN A 90 9.84 -1.71 -0.34
C GLN A 90 8.67 -1.95 -1.29
N ASN A 91 8.16 -3.19 -1.36
CA ASN A 91 7.23 -3.60 -2.41
C ASN A 91 5.88 -4.07 -1.90
N ALA A 92 5.75 -4.50 -0.63
CA ALA A 92 4.49 -4.98 -0.11
C ALA A 92 3.43 -3.87 -0.07
N GLN A 93 2.31 -4.11 -0.71
CA GLN A 93 1.20 -3.16 -0.79
C GLN A 93 0.63 -2.83 0.59
N GLU A 94 0.53 -3.83 1.47
CA GLU A 94 0.05 -3.70 2.84
C GLU A 94 0.93 -2.73 3.67
N TYR A 95 2.25 -2.82 3.50
CA TYR A 95 3.19 -1.92 4.15
C TYR A 95 3.07 -0.47 3.65
N ARG A 96 2.94 -0.29 2.34
CA ARG A 96 2.72 1.03 1.72
C ARG A 96 1.42 1.68 2.17
N PHE A 97 0.34 0.92 2.29
CA PHE A 97 -0.92 1.46 2.80
C PHE A 97 -0.79 1.96 4.23
N ALA A 98 -0.09 1.22 5.09
CA ALA A 98 0.15 1.67 6.47
C ALA A 98 1.03 2.94 6.53
N GLU A 99 2.00 3.08 5.62
CA GLU A 99 2.78 4.32 5.47
C GLU A 99 1.90 5.49 4.99
N TYR A 100 1.00 5.27 4.04
CA TYR A 100 0.08 6.30 3.56
C TYR A 100 -0.91 6.75 4.62
N ASP A 101 -1.41 5.84 5.46
CA ASP A 101 -2.27 6.18 6.59
C ASP A 101 -1.54 7.07 7.60
N TYR A 102 -0.29 6.74 7.91
CA TYR A 102 0.54 7.57 8.78
C TYR A 102 0.83 8.94 8.14
N LEU A 103 1.17 8.98 6.85
CA LEU A 103 1.40 10.21 6.10
C LEU A 103 0.13 11.08 6.06
N SER A 104 -1.04 10.49 5.84
CA SER A 104 -2.34 11.18 5.85
C SER A 104 -2.59 11.86 7.20
N THR A 105 -2.28 11.17 8.30
CA THR A 105 -2.40 11.74 9.65
C THR A 105 -1.45 12.94 9.85
N THR A 106 -0.24 12.85 9.29
CA THR A 106 0.75 13.95 9.34
C THR A 106 0.27 15.15 8.51
N LEU A 107 -0.25 14.91 7.32
CA LEU A 107 -0.80 15.97 6.46
C LEU A 107 -2.01 16.65 7.11
N SER A 108 -2.85 15.90 7.82
CA SER A 108 -3.98 16.45 8.59
C SER A 108 -3.50 17.42 9.68
N LEU A 109 -2.42 17.08 10.39
CA LEU A 109 -1.81 18.01 11.35
C LEU A 109 -1.23 19.25 10.66
N LEU A 110 -0.54 19.07 9.53
CA LEU A 110 0.02 20.20 8.77
C LEU A 110 -1.07 21.14 8.26
N SER A 111 -2.19 20.59 7.80
CA SER A 111 -3.37 21.35 7.40
C SER A 111 -3.94 22.15 8.58
N GLU A 112 -4.06 21.54 9.76
CA GLU A 112 -4.53 22.24 10.96
C GLU A 112 -3.54 23.33 11.40
N LEU A 113 -2.24 23.06 11.36
CA LEU A 113 -1.21 24.07 11.66
C LEU A 113 -1.25 25.25 10.68
N HIS A 114 -1.53 24.98 9.40
CA HIS A 114 -1.69 26.05 8.42
C HIS A 114 -2.85 26.99 8.75
N LEU A 115 -3.92 26.49 9.35
CA LEU A 115 -5.06 27.31 9.79
C LEU A 115 -4.69 28.31 10.92
N TRP A 116 -3.60 28.01 11.66
CA TRP A 116 -3.11 28.88 12.75
C TRP A 116 -2.04 29.87 12.27
N GLY A 117 -1.57 29.75 11.02
CA GLY A 117 -0.68 30.72 10.39
C GLY A 117 -1.48 31.86 9.73
N PRO A 118 -0.80 32.94 9.34
CA PRO A 118 -1.40 33.97 8.49
C PRO A 118 -1.74 33.37 7.11
N ARG A 119 -2.98 33.57 6.69
CA ARG A 119 -3.50 33.09 5.40
C ARG A 119 -3.84 34.26 4.53
N PHE A 120 -3.35 34.22 3.31
CA PHE A 120 -3.58 35.23 2.29
C PHE A 120 -4.56 34.66 1.27
N PHE A 121 -5.59 35.43 0.98
CA PHE A 121 -6.54 35.13 -0.07
C PHE A 121 -6.59 36.32 -1.00
N GLU A 122 -6.66 36.07 -2.26
CA GLU A 122 -6.92 37.08 -3.28
C GLU A 122 -8.01 36.54 -4.22
N SER A 123 -9.03 37.34 -4.43
CA SER A 123 -10.01 37.07 -5.48
C SER A 123 -10.08 38.26 -6.44
N VAL A 124 -10.08 37.95 -7.73
CA VAL A 124 -10.23 38.94 -8.78
C VAL A 124 -11.51 38.60 -9.54
N VAL A 125 -12.46 39.49 -9.50
CA VAL A 125 -13.74 39.36 -10.22
C VAL A 125 -13.78 40.40 -11.28
N VAL A 126 -13.93 39.99 -12.55
CA VAL A 126 -14.14 40.87 -13.67
C VAL A 126 -15.59 40.72 -14.14
N THR A 127 -16.34 41.79 -14.05
CA THR A 127 -17.74 41.87 -14.54
C THR A 127 -17.81 42.79 -15.70
N THR A 128 -18.42 42.35 -16.78
CA THR A 128 -18.71 43.18 -17.95
C THR A 128 -20.22 43.25 -18.08
N ASP A 129 -20.75 44.47 -18.04
CA ASP A 129 -22.16 44.73 -18.22
C ASP A 129 -22.38 45.46 -19.55
N ALA A 130 -23.38 45.03 -20.30
CA ALA A 130 -23.84 45.68 -21.51
C ALA A 130 -25.33 45.96 -21.42
N ALA A 131 -25.70 47.22 -21.38
CA ALA A 131 -27.09 47.65 -21.40
C ALA A 131 -27.40 48.31 -22.72
N SER A 132 -28.56 48.04 -23.31
CA SER A 132 -29.09 48.71 -24.47
C SER A 132 -30.10 49.75 -24.02
N THR A 133 -29.82 51.03 -24.32
CA THR A 133 -30.74 52.14 -24.04
C THR A 133 -30.90 52.93 -25.36
N ASP A 134 -32.11 53.02 -25.86
CA ASP A 134 -32.48 53.78 -27.10
C ASP A 134 -31.64 53.48 -28.34
N GLY A 135 -31.30 52.19 -28.52
CA GLY A 135 -30.52 51.76 -29.71
C GLY A 135 -29.00 51.92 -29.59
N PHE A 136 -28.50 52.37 -28.47
CA PHE A 136 -27.08 52.43 -28.16
C PHE A 136 -26.75 51.36 -27.10
N TYR A 137 -25.58 50.71 -27.24
CA TYR A 137 -25.07 49.78 -26.21
C TYR A 137 -24.12 50.58 -25.32
N ASP A 138 -24.44 50.61 -24.02
CA ASP A 138 -23.53 51.09 -22.99
C ASP A 138 -22.82 49.89 -22.38
N THR A 139 -21.51 49.82 -22.46
CA THR A 139 -20.70 48.74 -21.99
C THR A 139 -19.81 49.24 -20.86
N SER A 140 -19.85 48.60 -19.72
CA SER A 140 -18.94 48.85 -18.61
C SER A 140 -18.18 47.59 -18.21
N MET A 141 -16.95 47.79 -17.75
CA MET A 141 -16.13 46.74 -17.16
C MET A 141 -15.77 47.13 -15.73
N THR A 142 -16.10 46.25 -14.77
CA THR A 142 -15.76 46.45 -13.40
C THR A 142 -14.78 45.31 -12.99
N VAL A 143 -13.63 45.69 -12.46
CA VAL A 143 -12.64 44.77 -11.91
C VAL A 143 -12.59 45.00 -10.41
N VAL A 144 -12.89 43.95 -9.64
CA VAL A 144 -12.85 43.96 -8.19
C VAL A 144 -11.71 43.06 -7.73
N HIS A 145 -10.73 43.64 -7.07
CA HIS A 145 -9.67 42.94 -6.37
C HIS A 145 -10.04 42.92 -4.88
N ASP A 146 -10.19 41.71 -4.33
CA ASP A 146 -10.41 41.50 -2.90
C ASP A 146 -9.22 40.72 -2.33
N PHE A 147 -8.44 41.39 -1.52
CA PHE A 147 -7.30 40.82 -0.82
C PHE A 147 -7.64 40.70 0.66
N GLU A 148 -7.58 39.48 1.17
CA GLU A 148 -7.88 39.17 2.56
C GLU A 148 -6.70 38.47 3.24
N LEU A 149 -6.28 38.99 4.38
CA LEU A 149 -5.34 38.36 5.29
C LEU A 149 -6.10 37.96 6.55
N THR A 150 -6.14 36.67 6.85
CA THR A 150 -6.72 36.16 8.11
C THR A 150 -5.67 35.47 8.97
N HIS A 151 -5.74 35.69 10.29
CA HIS A 151 -4.88 35.00 11.25
C HIS A 151 -5.69 34.61 12.50
N ARG A 152 -5.63 33.33 12.89
CA ARG A 152 -6.27 32.83 14.14
C ARG A 152 -5.39 33.12 15.33
N LEU A 153 -6.01 33.60 16.41
CA LEU A 153 -5.33 33.90 17.66
C LEU A 153 -5.26 32.66 18.58
N PRO A 154 -4.16 32.48 19.34
CA PRO A 154 -3.98 31.29 20.20
C PRO A 154 -5.07 31.09 21.27
N TYR A 155 -5.69 32.15 21.75
CA TYR A 155 -6.72 32.10 22.79
C TYR A 155 -8.14 32.20 22.25
N GLY A 156 -8.31 32.01 20.95
CA GLY A 156 -9.58 32.15 20.25
C GLY A 156 -9.75 33.52 19.60
N GLY A 157 -10.56 33.54 18.56
CA GLY A 157 -10.75 34.72 17.72
C GLY A 157 -9.84 34.75 16.52
N SER A 158 -9.99 35.83 15.74
CA SER A 158 -9.25 36.06 14.51
C SER A 158 -8.97 37.54 14.29
N VAL A 159 -7.85 37.81 13.63
CA VAL A 159 -7.55 39.09 13.03
C VAL A 159 -7.72 38.95 11.52
N SER A 160 -8.48 39.81 10.91
CA SER A 160 -8.58 39.92 9.45
C SER A 160 -8.23 41.34 9.00
N ALA A 161 -7.49 41.40 7.90
CA ALA A 161 -7.25 42.65 7.18
C ALA A 161 -7.70 42.44 5.73
N THR A 162 -8.55 43.33 5.25
CA THR A 162 -9.10 43.29 3.90
C THR A 162 -8.72 44.55 3.11
N ALA A 163 -8.38 44.38 1.86
CA ALA A 163 -8.17 45.49 0.93
C ALA A 163 -9.00 45.21 -0.33
N LEU A 164 -10.09 45.95 -0.48
CA LEU A 164 -10.96 45.87 -1.64
C LEU A 164 -10.63 47.03 -2.61
N THR A 165 -10.26 46.71 -3.82
CA THR A 165 -10.03 47.69 -4.86
C THR A 165 -11.00 47.46 -6.01
N THR A 166 -11.87 48.42 -6.26
CA THR A 166 -12.81 48.40 -7.39
C THR A 166 -12.37 49.40 -8.48
N ILE A 167 -12.22 48.91 -9.66
CA ILE A 167 -11.91 49.70 -10.84
C ILE A 167 -13.08 49.51 -11.81
N ALA A 168 -13.84 50.58 -12.02
CA ALA A 168 -14.94 50.57 -12.99
C ALA A 168 -14.61 51.50 -14.14
N ASP A 169 -14.66 51.00 -15.35
CA ASP A 169 -14.39 51.76 -16.56
C ASP A 169 -15.55 51.60 -17.56
N SER A 170 -15.93 52.71 -18.17
CA SER A 170 -16.91 52.73 -19.23
C SER A 170 -16.18 52.50 -20.55
N LEU A 171 -16.53 51.42 -21.24
CA LEU A 171 -15.88 51.01 -22.51
C LEU A 171 -16.39 51.81 -23.74
N HIS A 172 -17.33 52.71 -23.55
CA HIS A 172 -17.89 53.51 -24.65
C HIS A 172 -17.14 54.82 -24.79
N ALA A 173 -16.54 55.03 -25.95
CA ALA A 173 -15.68 56.18 -26.25
C ALA A 173 -16.40 57.56 -26.22
N ALA A 174 -17.73 57.62 -26.14
CA ALA A 174 -18.51 58.83 -26.13
C ALA A 174 -18.98 59.23 -24.70
N ALA A 175 -18.84 58.37 -23.73
CA ALA A 175 -19.19 58.68 -22.35
C ALA A 175 -18.02 59.44 -21.69
N SER A 176 -18.21 60.70 -21.34
CA SER A 176 -17.23 61.49 -20.57
C SER A 176 -17.14 61.04 -19.10
N GLY A 177 -17.39 59.78 -18.83
CA GLY A 177 -17.23 59.16 -17.55
C GLY A 177 -15.80 58.67 -17.31
N GLY A 178 -15.09 59.30 -16.43
CA GLY A 178 -13.73 58.85 -16.06
C GLY A 178 -13.75 57.50 -15.36
N THR A 179 -12.63 56.80 -15.42
CA THR A 179 -12.42 55.57 -14.64
C THR A 179 -12.63 55.84 -13.16
N LEU A 180 -13.58 55.17 -12.59
CA LEU A 180 -13.84 55.22 -11.14
C LEU A 180 -12.91 54.17 -10.45
N LYS A 181 -12.11 54.65 -9.52
CA LYS A 181 -11.28 53.82 -8.66
C LYS A 181 -11.66 54.04 -7.20
N ASP A 182 -12.03 53.00 -6.56
CA ASP A 182 -12.29 52.99 -5.12
C ASP A 182 -11.47 51.93 -4.42
N THR A 183 -10.85 52.28 -3.32
CA THR A 183 -10.07 51.35 -2.52
C THR A 183 -10.48 51.48 -1.06
N THR A 184 -10.99 50.39 -0.51
CA THR A 184 -11.38 50.29 0.87
C THR A 184 -10.44 49.33 1.61
N ILE A 185 -9.84 49.81 2.71
CA ILE A 185 -9.02 48.99 3.60
C ILE A 185 -9.73 48.85 4.92
N GLY A 186 -9.92 47.60 5.35
CA GLY A 186 -10.57 47.25 6.62
C GLY A 186 -9.67 46.38 7.48
N VAL A 187 -9.70 46.59 8.80
CA VAL A 187 -9.07 45.68 9.75
C VAL A 187 -10.16 45.34 10.79
N ALA A 188 -10.35 44.03 11.00
CA ALA A 188 -11.31 43.54 11.99
C ALA A 188 -10.60 42.62 12.99
N LEU A 189 -10.92 42.73 14.24
CA LEU A 189 -10.47 41.90 15.34
C LEU A 189 -11.70 41.28 15.99
N GLU A 190 -11.82 39.97 15.93
CA GLU A 190 -12.88 39.22 16.59
C GLU A 190 -12.29 38.45 17.77
N ILE A 191 -12.80 38.70 18.97
CA ILE A 191 -12.37 38.01 20.19
C ILE A 191 -13.61 37.42 20.88
N PRO A 192 -13.75 36.09 20.98
CA PRO A 192 -14.79 35.46 21.73
C PRO A 192 -14.57 35.67 23.24
N LEU A 193 -15.55 36.26 23.92
CA LEU A 193 -15.43 36.56 25.37
C LEU A 193 -15.88 35.41 26.26
N LEU A 194 -16.76 34.53 25.77
CA LEU A 194 -17.35 33.45 26.55
C LEU A 194 -17.12 32.09 25.91
N ARG A 195 -17.99 31.68 25.00
CA ARG A 195 -17.92 30.38 24.35
C ARG A 195 -16.87 30.40 23.22
N GLY A 196 -15.96 29.42 23.21
CA GLY A 196 -14.91 29.33 22.18
C GLY A 196 -13.63 30.11 22.53
N ALA A 197 -13.55 30.73 23.71
CA ALA A 197 -12.33 31.39 24.19
C ALA A 197 -11.35 30.40 24.89
N GLY A 198 -10.08 30.77 24.95
CA GLY A 198 -9.05 30.07 25.72
C GLY A 198 -8.64 28.73 25.09
N PHE A 199 -8.43 27.73 25.94
CA PHE A 199 -7.93 26.40 25.48
C PHE A 199 -8.90 25.66 24.58
N VAL A 200 -10.21 25.98 24.65
CA VAL A 200 -11.23 25.36 23.77
C VAL A 200 -10.94 25.68 22.30
N ALA A 201 -10.42 26.86 22.00
CA ALA A 201 -10.05 27.26 20.66
C ALA A 201 -8.93 26.39 20.08
N GLN A 202 -8.04 25.88 20.93
CA GLN A 202 -6.91 25.05 20.52
C GLN A 202 -7.22 23.54 20.49
N GLU A 203 -8.40 23.10 20.94
CA GLU A 203 -8.71 21.67 21.11
C GLU A 203 -8.55 20.88 19.80
N THR A 204 -8.93 21.45 18.67
CA THR A 204 -8.75 20.82 17.34
C THR A 204 -7.27 20.59 17.03
N LEU A 205 -6.42 21.58 17.29
CA LEU A 205 -4.98 21.47 17.10
C LEU A 205 -4.37 20.45 18.05
N ILE A 206 -4.75 20.48 19.33
CA ILE A 206 -4.30 19.52 20.35
C ILE A 206 -4.72 18.10 19.95
N GLN A 207 -5.95 17.93 19.49
CA GLN A 207 -6.45 16.63 19.04
C GLN A 207 -5.71 16.14 17.79
N SER A 208 -5.41 17.01 16.84
CA SER A 208 -4.62 16.66 15.65
C SER A 208 -3.19 16.23 16.03
N LYS A 209 -2.58 16.87 17.03
CA LYS A 209 -1.29 16.45 17.58
C LYS A 209 -1.37 15.07 18.26
N ARG A 210 -2.42 14.81 19.04
CA ARG A 210 -2.68 13.50 19.65
C ARG A 210 -2.87 12.41 18.59
N ASN A 211 -3.64 12.72 17.54
CA ASN A 211 -3.87 11.81 16.43
C ASN A 211 -2.58 11.41 15.73
N LEU A 212 -1.65 12.35 15.51
CA LEU A 212 -0.34 12.03 14.95
C LEU A 212 0.44 11.05 15.84
N VAL A 213 0.45 11.25 17.17
CA VAL A 213 1.11 10.33 18.09
C VAL A 213 0.47 8.94 18.05
N TYR A 214 -0.86 8.88 17.99
CA TYR A 214 -1.57 7.60 17.86
C TYR A 214 -1.31 6.93 16.51
N GLY A 215 -1.28 7.70 15.42
CA GLY A 215 -0.91 7.21 14.09
C GLY A 215 0.49 6.60 14.07
N ALA A 216 1.47 7.29 14.65
CA ALA A 216 2.85 6.78 14.77
C ALA A 216 2.93 5.47 15.57
N ARG A 217 2.21 5.37 16.70
CA ARG A 217 2.16 4.14 17.51
C ARG A 217 1.47 3.00 16.78
N THR A 218 0.43 3.30 16.01
CA THR A 218 -0.29 2.32 15.20
C THR A 218 0.59 1.78 14.09
N PHE A 219 1.29 2.67 13.39
CA PHE A 219 2.25 2.27 12.35
C PHE A 219 3.39 1.42 12.91
N GLU A 220 3.96 1.78 14.07
CA GLU A 220 5.02 0.99 14.70
C GLU A 220 4.52 -0.41 15.15
N ARG A 221 3.29 -0.49 15.67
CA ARG A 221 2.65 -1.78 15.99
C ARG A 221 2.44 -2.63 14.74
N PHE A 222 1.94 -2.01 13.66
CA PHE A 222 1.77 -2.67 12.38
C PHE A 222 3.11 -3.21 11.88
N ARG A 223 4.16 -2.40 11.85
CA ARG A 223 5.51 -2.79 11.42
C ARG A 223 6.02 -4.05 12.13
N ARG A 224 5.89 -4.09 13.46
CA ARG A 224 6.32 -5.26 14.25
C ARG A 224 5.48 -6.49 13.94
N THR A 225 4.18 -6.34 13.77
CA THR A 225 3.28 -7.45 13.44
C THR A 225 3.54 -7.96 12.03
N PHE A 226 3.76 -7.07 11.08
CA PHE A 226 4.08 -7.37 9.70
C PHE A 226 5.37 -8.18 9.57
N PHE A 227 6.46 -7.74 10.20
CA PHE A 227 7.73 -8.47 10.18
C PHE A 227 7.61 -9.86 10.81
N ARG A 228 6.88 -9.97 11.92
CA ARG A 228 6.63 -11.26 12.55
C ARG A 228 5.81 -12.19 11.65
N ALA A 229 4.83 -11.66 10.94
CA ALA A 229 4.02 -12.44 10.01
C ALA A 229 4.86 -12.96 8.84
N ILE A 230 5.69 -12.12 8.22
CA ILE A 230 6.60 -12.54 7.14
C ILE A 230 7.60 -13.59 7.64
N ALA A 231 8.21 -13.38 8.80
CA ALA A 231 9.14 -14.35 9.37
C ALA A 231 8.45 -15.70 9.66
N GLY A 232 7.22 -15.67 10.18
CA GLY A 232 6.41 -16.87 10.41
C GLY A 232 6.10 -17.61 9.12
N ASP A 233 5.67 -16.90 8.07
CA ASP A 233 5.37 -17.49 6.77
C ASP A 233 6.63 -18.10 6.12
N TYR A 234 7.76 -17.39 6.19
CA TYR A 234 9.03 -17.88 5.68
C TYR A 234 9.46 -19.19 6.37
N LEU A 235 9.41 -19.23 7.70
CA LEU A 235 9.74 -20.43 8.46
C LEU A 235 8.78 -21.58 8.16
N ASN A 236 7.49 -21.29 7.98
CA ASN A 236 6.51 -22.29 7.55
C ASN A 236 6.86 -22.87 6.16
N LEU A 237 7.32 -22.05 5.22
CA LEU A 237 7.78 -22.54 3.91
C LEU A 237 9.00 -23.45 4.02
N VAL A 238 9.95 -23.13 4.90
CA VAL A 238 11.12 -23.98 5.16
C VAL A 238 10.68 -25.33 5.74
N VAL A 239 9.76 -25.34 6.69
CA VAL A 239 9.22 -26.58 7.27
C VAL A 239 8.45 -27.40 6.24
N GLN A 240 7.62 -26.75 5.41
CA GLN A 240 6.88 -27.44 4.35
C GLN A 240 7.81 -28.06 3.30
N ARG A 241 8.88 -27.36 2.91
CA ARG A 241 9.90 -27.90 1.99
C ARG A 241 10.57 -29.15 2.58
N GLN A 242 10.94 -29.10 3.86
CA GLN A 242 11.54 -30.26 4.52
C GLN A 242 10.55 -31.44 4.62
N SER A 243 9.27 -31.15 4.91
CA SER A 243 8.22 -32.17 4.93
C SER A 243 8.02 -32.80 3.54
N LEU A 244 8.08 -32.00 2.47
CA LEU A 244 8.00 -32.48 1.09
C LEU A 244 9.15 -33.45 0.78
N ALA A 245 10.40 -33.10 1.12
CA ALA A 245 11.56 -33.97 0.94
C ALA A 245 11.46 -35.29 1.73
N ASN A 246 10.84 -35.26 2.91
CA ASN A 246 10.57 -36.48 3.68
C ASN A 246 9.47 -37.32 3.02
N ALA A 247 8.42 -36.69 2.49
CA ALA A 247 7.35 -37.37 1.77
C ALA A 247 7.87 -38.06 0.49
N GLN A 248 8.78 -37.44 -0.26
CA GLN A 248 9.43 -38.05 -1.42
C GLN A 248 10.17 -39.34 -1.06
N ARG A 249 11.02 -39.29 -0.02
CA ARG A 249 11.71 -40.52 0.47
C ARG A 249 10.74 -41.59 0.92
N GLY A 250 9.60 -41.19 1.49
CA GLY A 250 8.52 -42.11 1.87
C GLY A 250 7.90 -42.80 0.66
N VAL A 251 7.67 -42.08 -0.43
CA VAL A 251 7.18 -42.66 -1.71
C VAL A 251 8.19 -43.66 -2.26
N GLU A 252 9.46 -43.31 -2.36
CA GLU A 252 10.52 -44.22 -2.84
C GLU A 252 10.54 -45.53 -2.03
N SER A 253 10.47 -45.44 -0.70
CA SER A 253 10.47 -46.61 0.17
C SER A 253 9.23 -47.50 -0.02
N LEU A 254 8.05 -46.91 -0.20
CA LEU A 254 6.81 -47.66 -0.45
C LEU A 254 6.75 -48.25 -1.84
N GLN A 255 7.31 -47.59 -2.86
CA GLN A 255 7.48 -48.16 -4.21
C GLN A 255 8.43 -49.37 -4.24
N GLN A 256 9.55 -49.27 -3.53
CA GLN A 256 10.46 -50.38 -3.36
C GLN A 256 9.79 -51.58 -2.62
N LEU A 257 8.98 -51.29 -1.60
CA LEU A 257 8.20 -52.30 -0.92
C LEU A 257 7.19 -52.99 -1.86
N ALA A 258 6.45 -52.19 -2.63
CA ALA A 258 5.47 -52.70 -3.59
C ALA A 258 6.12 -53.59 -4.67
N SER A 259 7.24 -53.14 -5.25
CA SER A 259 7.97 -53.92 -6.23
C SER A 259 8.51 -55.26 -5.67
N ARG A 260 9.01 -55.21 -4.41
CA ARG A 260 9.42 -56.43 -3.69
C ARG A 260 8.26 -57.38 -3.43
N GLN A 261 7.11 -56.90 -2.96
CA GLN A 261 5.93 -57.73 -2.69
C GLN A 261 5.37 -58.35 -3.99
N LYS A 262 5.40 -57.59 -5.10
CA LYS A 262 5.02 -58.09 -6.40
C LYS A 262 5.93 -59.24 -6.88
N ALA A 263 7.24 -59.08 -6.75
CA ALA A 263 8.21 -60.14 -7.11
C ALA A 263 8.06 -61.39 -6.22
N LEU A 264 7.74 -61.24 -4.92
CA LEU A 264 7.45 -62.34 -4.04
C LEU A 264 6.15 -63.09 -4.39
N TYR A 265 5.13 -62.35 -4.81
CA TYR A 265 3.89 -62.92 -5.33
C TYR A 265 4.11 -63.71 -6.63
N GLU A 266 4.84 -63.18 -7.57
CA GLU A 266 5.20 -63.84 -8.84
C GLU A 266 6.00 -65.12 -8.61
N SER A 267 6.79 -65.17 -7.51
CA SER A 267 7.51 -66.38 -7.10
C SER A 267 6.67 -67.33 -6.23
N GLY A 268 5.40 -67.05 -5.99
CA GLY A 268 4.50 -67.87 -5.18
C GLY A 268 4.74 -67.86 -3.66
N ARG A 269 5.52 -66.87 -3.17
CA ARG A 269 5.95 -66.78 -1.74
C ARG A 269 5.06 -65.87 -0.89
N THR A 270 4.20 -65.07 -1.50
CA THR A 270 3.28 -64.22 -0.79
C THR A 270 1.90 -64.25 -1.44
N ARG A 271 0.87 -63.73 -0.74
CA ARG A 271 -0.50 -63.74 -1.25
C ARG A 271 -0.74 -62.51 -2.16
N LEU A 272 -1.69 -62.66 -3.12
CA LEU A 272 -2.10 -61.58 -3.96
C LEU A 272 -2.58 -60.33 -3.17
N TYR A 273 -3.25 -60.56 -2.04
CA TYR A 273 -3.71 -59.48 -1.17
C TYR A 273 -2.56 -58.64 -0.64
N ASP A 274 -1.48 -59.25 -0.18
CA ASP A 274 -0.31 -58.53 0.37
C ASP A 274 0.40 -57.68 -0.72
N ALA A 275 0.50 -58.21 -1.94
CA ALA A 275 1.05 -57.48 -3.07
C ALA A 275 0.16 -56.31 -3.48
N SER A 276 -1.16 -56.51 -3.57
CA SER A 276 -2.14 -55.46 -3.90
C SER A 276 -2.21 -54.38 -2.82
N ASP A 277 -2.11 -54.75 -1.53
CA ASP A 277 -2.09 -53.77 -0.43
C ASP A 277 -0.83 -52.91 -0.47
N ALA A 278 0.34 -53.49 -0.72
CA ALA A 278 1.57 -52.72 -0.90
C ALA A 278 1.49 -51.75 -2.10
N GLU A 279 0.89 -52.16 -3.22
CA GLU A 279 0.68 -51.30 -4.38
C GLU A 279 -0.29 -50.15 -4.06
N ASN A 280 -1.41 -50.42 -3.39
CA ASN A 280 -2.36 -49.41 -2.94
C ASN A 280 -1.71 -48.38 -1.97
N GLN A 281 -0.85 -48.84 -1.07
CA GLN A 281 -0.08 -47.97 -0.16
C GLN A 281 0.89 -47.08 -0.94
N ALA A 282 1.58 -47.60 -1.95
CA ALA A 282 2.46 -46.82 -2.80
C ALA A 282 1.68 -45.75 -3.58
N LEU A 283 0.55 -46.12 -4.21
CA LEU A 283 -0.33 -45.17 -4.90
C LEU A 283 -0.88 -44.10 -3.97
N ALA A 284 -1.32 -44.47 -2.77
CA ALA A 284 -1.79 -43.51 -1.77
C ALA A 284 -0.68 -42.55 -1.30
N SER A 285 0.56 -43.01 -1.26
CA SER A 285 1.72 -42.16 -0.88
C SER A 285 2.03 -41.15 -1.99
N VAL A 286 1.97 -41.54 -3.26
CA VAL A 286 2.14 -40.65 -4.40
C VAL A 286 1.03 -39.57 -4.42
N ALA A 287 -0.20 -39.95 -4.16
CA ALA A 287 -1.31 -38.97 -4.09
C ALA A 287 -1.10 -37.96 -2.94
N ARG A 288 -0.61 -38.42 -1.78
CA ARG A 288 -0.27 -37.53 -0.66
C ARG A 288 0.90 -36.60 -0.97
N LEU A 289 1.91 -37.09 -1.68
CA LEU A 289 3.03 -36.27 -2.12
C LEU A 289 2.56 -35.17 -3.08
N SER A 290 1.72 -35.53 -4.07
CA SER A 290 1.13 -34.54 -5.01
C SER A 290 0.35 -33.46 -4.28
N GLN A 291 -0.52 -33.82 -3.31
CA GLN A 291 -1.23 -32.85 -2.50
C GLN A 291 -0.30 -31.95 -1.65
N SER A 292 0.79 -32.51 -1.14
CA SER A 292 1.76 -31.76 -0.34
C SER A 292 2.53 -30.78 -1.20
N TRP A 293 2.85 -31.16 -2.44
CA TRP A 293 3.49 -30.33 -3.45
C TRP A 293 2.60 -29.13 -3.82
N GLU A 294 1.35 -29.37 -4.13
CA GLU A 294 0.40 -28.30 -4.47
C GLU A 294 0.20 -27.32 -3.30
N ARG A 295 0.12 -27.82 -2.07
CA ARG A 295 0.03 -26.96 -0.88
C ARG A 295 1.27 -26.10 -0.70
N TYR A 296 2.45 -26.68 -0.91
CA TYR A 296 3.71 -25.94 -0.85
C TYR A 296 3.76 -24.84 -1.91
N ARG A 297 3.43 -25.16 -3.15
CA ARG A 297 3.36 -24.21 -4.26
C ARG A 297 2.41 -23.05 -3.98
N LEU A 298 1.21 -23.37 -3.52
CA LEU A 298 0.23 -22.36 -3.11
C LEU A 298 0.75 -21.47 -1.95
N SER A 299 1.47 -22.06 -0.99
CA SER A 299 2.07 -21.31 0.12
C SER A 299 3.19 -20.38 -0.36
N VAL A 300 4.00 -20.81 -1.33
CA VAL A 300 5.02 -19.97 -1.98
C VAL A 300 4.37 -18.79 -2.71
N ASP A 301 3.30 -19.05 -3.48
CA ASP A 301 2.62 -17.99 -4.21
C ASP A 301 1.95 -16.97 -3.26
N ARG A 302 1.33 -17.43 -2.19
CA ARG A 302 0.79 -16.54 -1.14
C ARG A 302 1.88 -15.71 -0.47
N PHE A 303 3.03 -16.31 -0.23
CA PHE A 303 4.18 -15.60 0.33
C PHE A 303 4.70 -14.53 -0.63
N LYS A 304 4.83 -14.84 -1.92
CA LYS A 304 5.21 -13.88 -2.96
C LYS A 304 4.27 -12.68 -2.99
N VAL A 305 2.95 -12.93 -3.02
CA VAL A 305 1.94 -11.87 -2.99
C VAL A 305 2.09 -11.00 -1.73
N ARG A 306 2.29 -11.62 -0.57
CA ARG A 306 2.45 -10.88 0.69
C ARG A 306 3.68 -9.96 0.69
N ILE A 307 4.81 -10.42 0.17
CA ILE A 307 6.03 -9.59 0.10
C ILE A 307 6.03 -8.64 -1.10
N GLY A 308 5.02 -8.70 -1.98
CA GLY A 308 4.97 -7.90 -3.20
C GLY A 308 5.98 -8.35 -4.27
N TRP A 309 6.27 -9.65 -4.33
CA TRP A 309 7.11 -10.22 -5.37
C TRP A 309 6.26 -10.47 -6.62
N PRO A 310 6.73 -10.05 -7.83
CA PRO A 310 6.01 -10.25 -9.08
C PRO A 310 5.93 -11.72 -9.50
#